data_b8898201e4ce88f73f0281b2f89a9683
#
_entry.id   b8898201e4ce88f73f0281b2f89a9683
#
_cell.length_a   1.000
_cell.length_b   1.000
_cell.length_c   1.000
_cell.angle_alpha   90.00
_cell.angle_beta   90.00
_cell.angle_gamma   90.00
#
_symmetry.space_group_name_H-M   'P 1'
#
loop_
_entity.id
_entity.type
_entity.pdbx_description
1 polymer ?
#
loop_
_entity_poly.entity_id
_entity_poly.type
_entity_poly.pdbx_seq_one_letter_code
_entity_poly.pdbx_strand_id
1 'polypeptide(L)'
;MKRVFFFIQILFLIALFSGGNRDIEAGNMKMSSLPSQARDQAYYSQLEQSGNRYTKDHSWLKNGDDFIQVGISYDHVRVIGGAVGFIIPAKAVDETFVKGELLAEIEGASGRTELHAPCAGVVKGINPMIETPYDMQANQVWVYKCHLKRDQLENLMGDQEYADYIK
;
A
#
# COMPACT_ATOMS: atom_id res chain seq x y z
N MET A 1 10.98 26.25 -7.59
CA MET A 1 11.98 25.84 -8.57
C MET A 1 12.93 24.73 -8.13
N LYS A 2 13.13 24.39 -6.83
CA LYS A 2 14.00 23.26 -6.39
C LYS A 2 13.39 21.85 -6.53
N ARG A 3 12.07 21.72 -6.63
CA ARG A 3 11.39 20.41 -6.70
C ARG A 3 11.40 19.73 -8.09
N VAL A 4 11.58 20.51 -9.16
CA VAL A 4 11.64 19.98 -10.53
C VAL A 4 12.99 19.30 -10.83
N PHE A 5 14.05 19.73 -10.18
CA PHE A 5 15.40 19.17 -10.38
C PHE A 5 15.55 17.73 -9.82
N PHE A 6 14.81 17.38 -8.78
CA PHE A 6 14.90 16.05 -8.18
C PHE A 6 14.28 14.96 -9.07
N PHE A 7 13.22 15.29 -9.78
CA PHE A 7 12.57 14.37 -10.72
C PHE A 7 13.46 14.03 -11.93
N ILE A 8 14.23 15.01 -12.41
CA ILE A 8 15.13 14.84 -13.55
C ILE A 8 16.34 13.97 -13.18
N GLN A 9 16.83 14.02 -11.95
CA GLN A 9 17.96 13.21 -11.50
C GLN A 9 17.61 11.71 -11.36
N ILE A 10 16.39 11.37 -10.94
CA ILE A 10 15.94 9.96 -10.86
C ILE A 10 15.79 9.36 -12.25
N LEU A 11 15.26 10.12 -13.22
CA LEU A 11 15.20 9.68 -14.63
C LEU A 11 16.60 9.46 -15.24
N PHE A 12 17.59 10.25 -14.87
CA PHE A 12 18.96 10.13 -15.40
C PHE A 12 19.70 8.91 -14.84
N LEU A 13 19.45 8.52 -13.58
CA LEU A 13 20.09 7.35 -12.96
C LEU A 13 19.57 6.03 -13.56
N ILE A 14 18.29 5.98 -13.95
CA ILE A 14 17.69 4.82 -14.62
C ILE A 14 18.24 4.64 -16.04
N ALA A 15 18.53 5.74 -16.74
CA ALA A 15 19.07 5.71 -18.10
C ALA A 15 20.53 5.21 -18.18
N LEU A 16 21.31 5.30 -17.10
CA LEU A 16 22.71 4.85 -17.09
C LEU A 16 22.89 3.34 -16.90
N PHE A 17 21.84 2.63 -16.47
CA PHE A 17 21.90 1.17 -16.25
C PHE A 17 21.28 0.32 -17.37
N SER A 18 20.62 0.92 -18.36
CA SER A 18 20.04 0.19 -19.48
C SER A 18 20.76 0.53 -20.78
N GLY A 19 21.81 -0.24 -21.12
CA GLY A 19 22.39 -0.25 -22.46
C GLY A 19 21.38 -0.82 -23.48
N GLY A 20 20.45 0.00 -23.94
CA GLY A 20 19.47 -0.36 -24.94
C GLY A 20 18.42 0.72 -25.11
N ASN A 21 18.43 1.33 -26.28
CA ASN A 21 17.48 2.35 -26.73
C ASN A 21 16.07 1.79 -26.69
N ARG A 22 15.30 2.08 -25.66
CA ARG A 22 13.83 1.90 -25.62
C ARG A 22 13.25 3.16 -24.99
N ASP A 23 12.37 3.79 -25.77
CA ASP A 23 11.53 4.90 -25.29
C ASP A 23 10.73 4.41 -24.08
N ILE A 24 11.15 4.82 -22.87
CA ILE A 24 10.49 4.47 -21.62
C ILE A 24 9.40 5.53 -21.43
N GLU A 25 8.18 5.19 -21.85
CA GLU A 25 7.01 5.92 -21.37
C GLU A 25 6.92 5.78 -19.85
N ALA A 26 7.04 6.90 -19.15
CA ALA A 26 7.13 7.00 -17.68
C ALA A 26 5.83 6.57 -16.94
N GLY A 27 4.88 5.97 -17.63
CA GLY A 27 3.54 5.69 -17.11
C GLY A 27 3.26 4.24 -16.67
N ASN A 28 4.07 3.23 -17.04
CA ASN A 28 3.63 1.83 -16.94
C ASN A 28 4.70 0.82 -16.50
N MET A 29 5.73 1.24 -15.78
CA MET A 29 6.72 0.30 -15.28
C MET A 29 6.17 -0.43 -14.05
N LYS A 30 5.96 -1.75 -14.15
CA LYS A 30 5.56 -2.57 -12.99
C LYS A 30 6.65 -2.50 -11.91
N MET A 31 6.31 -2.06 -10.71
CA MET A 31 7.24 -1.97 -9.56
C MET A 31 7.98 -3.30 -9.30
N SER A 32 7.33 -4.43 -9.59
CA SER A 32 7.90 -5.77 -9.47
C SER A 32 9.11 -6.04 -10.37
N SER A 33 9.27 -5.29 -11.48
CA SER A 33 10.40 -5.43 -12.40
C SER A 33 11.63 -4.61 -12.03
N LEU A 34 11.54 -3.75 -11.01
CA LEU A 34 12.66 -2.95 -10.54
C LEU A 34 13.58 -3.74 -9.60
N PRO A 35 14.90 -3.46 -9.57
CA PRO A 35 15.78 -3.91 -8.50
C PRO A 35 15.26 -3.47 -7.12
N SER A 36 15.54 -4.24 -6.07
CA SER A 36 15.00 -3.98 -4.71
C SER A 36 15.23 -2.54 -4.25
N GLN A 37 16.44 -2.01 -4.37
CA GLN A 37 16.77 -0.63 -3.97
C GLN A 37 15.97 0.42 -4.77
N ALA A 38 15.76 0.19 -6.07
CA ALA A 38 14.97 1.11 -6.89
C ALA A 38 13.47 1.04 -6.55
N ARG A 39 12.98 -0.14 -6.16
CA ARG A 39 11.61 -0.31 -5.63
C ARG A 39 11.42 0.44 -4.33
N ASP A 40 12.35 0.31 -3.40
CA ASP A 40 12.28 0.99 -2.11
C ASP A 40 12.29 2.52 -2.31
N GLN A 41 13.18 3.06 -3.14
CA GLN A 41 13.20 4.50 -3.42
C GLN A 41 11.91 4.99 -4.10
N ALA A 42 11.39 4.24 -5.07
CA ALA A 42 10.13 4.58 -5.74
C ALA A 42 8.95 4.55 -4.75
N TYR A 43 8.94 3.58 -3.85
CA TYR A 43 7.93 3.47 -2.81
C TYR A 43 7.96 4.68 -1.85
N TYR A 44 9.13 5.01 -1.29
CA TYR A 44 9.25 6.13 -0.35
C TYR A 44 8.89 7.48 -1.00
N SER A 45 9.21 7.68 -2.26
CA SER A 45 8.80 8.90 -2.97
C SER A 45 7.28 8.99 -3.23
N GLN A 46 6.60 7.85 -3.36
CA GLN A 46 5.15 7.80 -3.49
C GLN A 46 4.42 7.95 -2.15
N LEU A 47 5.02 7.45 -1.05
CA LEU A 47 4.50 7.63 0.30
C LEU A 47 4.27 9.10 0.63
N GLU A 48 5.25 9.96 0.34
CA GLU A 48 5.19 11.40 0.67
C GLU A 48 4.01 12.16 0.03
N GLN A 49 3.26 11.54 -0.86
CA GLN A 49 2.16 12.17 -1.61
C GLN A 49 0.87 11.34 -1.65
N SER A 50 0.79 10.26 -0.90
CA SER A 50 -0.35 9.33 -1.00
C SER A 50 -1.62 9.88 -0.37
N GLY A 51 -1.49 10.75 0.63
CA GLY A 51 -2.58 11.25 1.46
C GLY A 51 -3.22 10.17 2.32
N ASN A 52 -2.52 9.05 2.50
CA ASN A 52 -2.97 7.94 3.34
C ASN A 52 -2.77 8.24 4.82
N ARG A 53 -3.40 7.44 5.65
CA ARG A 53 -3.14 7.34 7.08
C ARG A 53 -2.65 5.93 7.38
N TYR A 54 -1.70 5.80 8.30
CA TYR A 54 -1.04 4.53 8.59
C TYR A 54 -1.15 4.15 10.06
N THR A 55 -1.27 2.85 10.30
CA THR A 55 -1.15 2.27 11.64
C THR A 55 0.29 1.82 11.89
N LYS A 56 0.62 1.55 13.16
CA LYS A 56 1.89 0.91 13.53
C LYS A 56 2.01 -0.53 13.04
N ASP A 57 0.88 -1.17 12.75
CA ASP A 57 0.82 -2.53 12.20
C ASP A 57 0.88 -2.50 10.66
N HIS A 58 1.38 -1.40 10.07
CA HIS A 58 1.60 -1.23 8.64
C HIS A 58 0.35 -1.36 7.76
N SER A 59 -0.84 -1.15 8.32
CA SER A 59 -2.06 -0.97 7.53
C SER A 59 -2.18 0.47 7.07
N TRP A 60 -2.78 0.70 5.90
CA TRP A 60 -3.07 2.05 5.45
C TRP A 60 -4.58 2.26 5.22
N LEU A 61 -4.98 3.51 5.37
CA LEU A 61 -6.34 3.98 5.14
C LEU A 61 -6.31 5.15 4.17
N LYS A 62 -7.20 5.12 3.19
CA LYS A 62 -7.37 6.19 2.22
C LYS A 62 -8.82 6.66 2.20
N ASN A 63 -9.01 7.96 2.39
CA ASN A 63 -10.33 8.56 2.25
C ASN A 63 -10.78 8.49 0.79
N GLY A 64 -11.94 7.88 0.56
CA GLY A 64 -12.72 8.03 -0.66
C GLY A 64 -13.90 8.96 -0.41
N ASP A 65 -14.76 9.12 -1.42
CA ASP A 65 -15.92 10.01 -1.33
C ASP A 65 -16.93 9.50 -0.28
N ASP A 66 -17.34 8.25 -0.39
CA ASP A 66 -18.34 7.63 0.50
C ASP A 66 -17.75 6.64 1.50
N PHE A 67 -16.58 6.07 1.20
CA PHE A 67 -15.99 4.99 1.97
C PHE A 67 -14.50 5.24 2.21
N ILE A 68 -13.99 4.63 3.28
CA ILE A 68 -12.56 4.57 3.54
C ILE A 68 -12.05 3.23 3.04
N GLN A 69 -11.03 3.26 2.18
CA GLN A 69 -10.30 2.06 1.80
C GLN A 69 -9.32 1.67 2.90
N VAL A 70 -9.27 0.39 3.21
CA VAL A 70 -8.32 -0.21 4.17
C VAL A 70 -7.48 -1.23 3.43
N GLY A 71 -6.17 -1.12 3.57
CA GLY A 71 -5.22 -1.98 2.89
C GLY A 71 -3.92 -2.18 3.66
N ILE A 72 -2.99 -2.85 3.03
CA ILE A 72 -1.65 -3.15 3.59
C ILE A 72 -0.59 -2.32 2.89
N SER A 73 0.42 -1.88 3.65
CA SER A 73 1.55 -1.13 3.11
C SER A 73 2.54 -2.05 2.41
N TYR A 74 3.43 -1.43 1.63
CA TYR A 74 4.55 -2.15 0.99
C TYR A 74 5.47 -2.82 2.02
N ASP A 75 5.69 -2.20 3.18
CA ASP A 75 6.52 -2.77 4.24
C ASP A 75 5.92 -4.09 4.75
N HIS A 76 4.62 -4.16 4.89
CA HIS A 76 3.92 -5.39 5.23
C HIS A 76 4.10 -6.47 4.15
N VAL A 77 3.96 -6.10 2.87
CA VAL A 77 4.18 -7.02 1.75
C VAL A 77 5.63 -7.48 1.67
N ARG A 78 6.59 -6.62 1.99
CA ARG A 78 8.02 -6.95 2.00
C ARG A 78 8.36 -8.07 2.99
N VAL A 79 7.76 -8.07 4.17
CA VAL A 79 7.96 -9.11 5.21
C VAL A 79 7.52 -10.49 4.73
N ILE A 80 6.50 -10.57 3.89
CA ILE A 80 5.99 -11.84 3.34
C ILE A 80 6.61 -12.23 1.99
N GLY A 81 7.71 -11.58 1.59
CA GLY A 81 8.47 -11.95 0.39
C GLY A 81 8.30 -11.00 -0.80
N GLY A 82 7.74 -9.81 -0.60
CA GLY A 82 7.68 -8.74 -1.59
C GLY A 82 6.56 -8.86 -2.61
N ALA A 83 5.72 -9.90 -2.53
CA ALA A 83 4.55 -10.09 -3.37
C ALA A 83 3.43 -10.75 -2.58
N VAL A 84 2.19 -10.37 -2.88
CA VAL A 84 0.99 -10.98 -2.33
C VAL A 84 0.58 -12.17 -3.19
N GLY A 85 0.44 -13.34 -2.58
CA GLY A 85 0.00 -14.56 -3.23
C GLY A 85 -1.51 -14.80 -3.07
N PHE A 86 -2.01 -14.65 -1.84
CA PHE A 86 -3.42 -14.82 -1.51
C PHE A 86 -3.86 -13.80 -0.46
N ILE A 87 -5.13 -13.39 -0.55
CA ILE A 87 -5.80 -12.60 0.48
C ILE A 87 -7.08 -13.34 0.87
N ILE A 88 -7.19 -13.67 2.15
CA ILE A 88 -8.33 -14.38 2.71
C ILE A 88 -9.10 -13.39 3.59
N PRO A 89 -10.23 -12.85 3.12
CA PRO A 89 -11.03 -11.92 3.91
C PRO A 89 -11.69 -12.65 5.08
N ALA A 90 -11.57 -12.07 6.28
CA ALA A 90 -12.20 -12.61 7.50
C ALA A 90 -13.58 -12.01 7.77
N LYS A 91 -14.01 -11.01 6.99
CA LYS A 91 -15.28 -10.31 7.16
C LYS A 91 -16.05 -10.24 5.85
N ALA A 92 -17.35 -10.45 5.94
CA ALA A 92 -18.28 -10.27 4.83
C ALA A 92 -18.74 -8.80 4.68
N VAL A 93 -19.34 -8.49 3.53
CA VAL A 93 -20.00 -7.19 3.32
C VAL A 93 -21.14 -7.03 4.33
N ASP A 94 -21.29 -5.82 4.85
CA ASP A 94 -22.22 -5.40 5.91
C ASP A 94 -21.93 -5.98 7.31
N GLU A 95 -20.85 -6.74 7.47
CA GLU A 95 -20.39 -7.19 8.77
C GLU A 95 -19.70 -6.05 9.55
N THR A 96 -19.99 -5.97 10.84
CA THR A 96 -19.36 -5.01 11.76
C THR A 96 -18.06 -5.58 12.31
N PHE A 97 -17.15 -4.69 12.71
CA PHE A 97 -15.91 -5.04 13.37
C PHE A 97 -15.50 -4.00 14.41
N VAL A 98 -14.70 -4.41 15.37
CA VAL A 98 -14.12 -3.54 16.39
C VAL A 98 -12.62 -3.35 16.15
N LYS A 99 -12.01 -2.33 16.78
CA LYS A 99 -10.57 -2.09 16.69
C LYS A 99 -9.77 -3.31 17.13
N GLY A 100 -8.76 -3.68 16.34
CA GLY A 100 -7.86 -4.81 16.58
C GLY A 100 -8.40 -6.16 16.12
N GLU A 101 -9.63 -6.22 15.61
CA GLU A 101 -10.22 -7.45 15.07
C GLU A 101 -9.58 -7.81 13.71
N LEU A 102 -9.40 -9.11 13.45
CA LEU A 102 -8.86 -9.61 12.20
C LEU A 102 -9.80 -9.27 11.04
N LEU A 103 -9.27 -8.60 10.03
CA LEU A 103 -9.97 -8.28 8.79
C LEU A 103 -9.59 -9.23 7.65
N ALA A 104 -8.31 -9.57 7.51
CA ALA A 104 -7.86 -10.49 6.48
C ALA A 104 -6.55 -11.17 6.88
N GLU A 105 -6.35 -12.39 6.39
CA GLU A 105 -5.04 -13.04 6.31
C GLU A 105 -4.44 -12.82 4.92
N ILE A 106 -3.14 -12.62 4.85
CA ILE A 106 -2.43 -12.32 3.61
C ILE A 106 -1.22 -13.22 3.53
N GLU A 107 -1.14 -13.99 2.47
CA GLU A 107 -0.03 -14.92 2.21
C GLU A 107 0.86 -14.39 1.09
N GLY A 108 2.15 -14.52 1.27
CA GLY A 108 3.17 -14.28 0.26
C GLY A 108 4.14 -15.45 0.13
N ALA A 109 5.17 -15.28 -0.67
CA ALA A 109 6.15 -16.34 -0.96
C ALA A 109 6.96 -16.76 0.28
N SER A 110 7.14 -15.88 1.27
CA SER A 110 7.99 -16.11 2.45
C SER A 110 7.23 -16.21 3.76
N GLY A 111 5.90 -16.12 3.76
CA GLY A 111 5.10 -16.22 4.97
C GLY A 111 3.71 -15.62 4.87
N ARG A 112 3.13 -15.44 6.05
CA ARG A 112 1.80 -14.84 6.22
C ARG A 112 1.88 -13.59 7.08
N THR A 113 0.92 -12.72 6.89
CA THR A 113 0.66 -11.55 7.75
C THR A 113 -0.84 -11.34 7.90
N GLU A 114 -1.22 -10.50 8.85
CA GLU A 114 -2.61 -10.23 9.19
C GLU A 114 -2.93 -8.74 9.02
N LEU A 115 -4.08 -8.45 8.48
CA LEU A 115 -4.67 -7.11 8.45
C LEU A 115 -5.66 -6.99 9.61
N HIS A 116 -5.36 -6.14 10.58
CA HIS A 116 -6.25 -5.85 11.69
C HIS A 116 -6.99 -4.52 11.52
N ALA A 117 -8.17 -4.45 12.11
CA ALA A 117 -9.01 -3.26 12.08
C ALA A 117 -8.36 -2.09 12.83
N PRO A 118 -8.08 -0.95 12.18
CA PRO A 118 -7.48 0.21 12.84
C PRO A 118 -8.44 0.91 13.81
N CYS A 119 -9.73 0.76 13.58
CA CYS A 119 -10.81 1.29 14.40
C CYS A 119 -12.10 0.49 14.17
N ALA A 120 -13.16 0.78 14.90
CA ALA A 120 -14.46 0.14 14.69
C ALA A 120 -15.14 0.62 13.40
N GLY A 121 -15.87 -0.27 12.74
CA GLY A 121 -16.54 0.04 11.49
C GLY A 121 -17.47 -1.03 10.96
N VAL A 122 -17.86 -0.85 9.70
CA VAL A 122 -18.70 -1.78 8.93
C VAL A 122 -18.08 -1.97 7.55
N VAL A 123 -17.92 -3.20 7.11
CA VAL A 123 -17.49 -3.52 5.73
C VAL A 123 -18.59 -3.12 4.74
N LYS A 124 -18.24 -2.36 3.71
CA LYS A 124 -19.16 -1.95 2.63
C LYS A 124 -18.78 -2.51 1.26
N GLY A 125 -17.62 -3.08 1.16
CA GLY A 125 -17.18 -3.75 -0.06
C GLY A 125 -15.84 -4.44 0.14
N ILE A 126 -15.63 -5.48 -0.63
CA ILE A 126 -14.39 -6.23 -0.72
C ILE A 126 -13.78 -5.95 -2.10
N ASN A 127 -12.47 -5.81 -2.17
CA ASN A 127 -11.78 -5.60 -3.43
C ASN A 127 -11.94 -6.84 -4.32
N PRO A 128 -12.53 -6.74 -5.49
CA PRO A 128 -12.68 -7.91 -6.38
C PRO A 128 -11.34 -8.50 -6.85
N MET A 129 -10.27 -7.70 -6.83
CA MET A 129 -8.93 -8.16 -7.23
C MET A 129 -8.22 -9.03 -6.18
N ILE A 130 -8.79 -9.23 -4.98
CA ILE A 130 -8.19 -10.13 -3.99
C ILE A 130 -8.14 -11.58 -4.44
N GLU A 131 -8.93 -11.97 -5.44
CA GLU A 131 -8.88 -13.29 -6.07
C GLU A 131 -7.67 -13.48 -6.99
N THR A 132 -7.10 -12.37 -7.50
CA THR A 132 -5.92 -12.34 -8.38
C THR A 132 -4.89 -11.31 -7.89
N PRO A 133 -4.38 -11.43 -6.65
CA PRO A 133 -3.58 -10.39 -6.01
C PRO A 133 -2.21 -10.18 -6.65
N TYR A 134 -1.72 -11.10 -7.48
CA TYR A 134 -0.42 -10.96 -8.18
C TYR A 134 -0.36 -9.75 -9.11
N ASP A 135 -1.51 -9.25 -9.57
CA ASP A 135 -1.61 -8.07 -10.42
C ASP A 135 -1.66 -6.77 -9.63
N MET A 136 -1.82 -6.84 -8.30
CA MET A 136 -1.84 -5.68 -7.45
C MET A 136 -0.41 -5.18 -7.18
N GLN A 137 -0.20 -3.89 -7.35
CA GLN A 137 1.01 -3.25 -6.87
C GLN A 137 0.95 -3.15 -5.33
N ALA A 138 2.07 -3.41 -4.66
CA ALA A 138 2.11 -3.49 -3.20
C ALA A 138 1.59 -2.24 -2.45
N ASN A 139 1.73 -1.05 -3.06
CA ASN A 139 1.22 0.20 -2.52
C ASN A 139 -0.28 0.46 -2.83
N GLN A 140 -0.94 -0.43 -3.56
CA GLN A 140 -2.33 -0.31 -3.99
C GLN A 140 -3.20 -1.46 -3.48
N VAL A 141 -2.64 -2.33 -2.65
CA VAL A 141 -3.37 -3.47 -2.10
C VAL A 141 -4.35 -2.99 -1.04
N TRP A 142 -5.55 -2.60 -1.47
CA TRP A 142 -6.66 -2.44 -0.55
C TRP A 142 -7.49 -3.73 -0.50
N VAL A 143 -8.00 -4.03 0.68
CA VAL A 143 -8.80 -5.25 0.92
C VAL A 143 -10.27 -4.89 1.07
N TYR A 144 -10.56 -3.83 1.83
CA TYR A 144 -11.92 -3.44 2.15
C TYR A 144 -12.22 -1.97 1.84
N LYS A 145 -13.48 -1.71 1.48
CA LYS A 145 -14.13 -0.41 1.64
C LYS A 145 -14.97 -0.47 2.90
N CYS A 146 -14.81 0.51 3.79
CA CYS A 146 -15.44 0.52 5.10
C CYS A 146 -16.10 1.87 5.40
N HIS A 147 -17.18 1.83 6.17
CA HIS A 147 -17.62 2.99 6.94
C HIS A 147 -16.91 2.94 8.30
N LEU A 148 -16.04 3.92 8.54
CA LEU A 148 -15.28 4.06 9.79
C LEU A 148 -15.72 5.34 10.50
N LYS A 149 -15.53 5.38 11.82
CA LYS A 149 -15.68 6.60 12.62
C LYS A 149 -14.49 7.52 12.37
N ARG A 150 -14.71 8.65 11.72
CA ARG A 150 -13.65 9.58 11.27
C ARG A 150 -12.81 10.17 12.40
N ASP A 151 -13.39 10.40 13.56
CA ASP A 151 -12.70 10.87 14.78
C ASP A 151 -11.56 9.94 15.22
N GLN A 152 -11.62 8.66 14.85
CA GLN A 152 -10.59 7.68 15.18
C GLN A 152 -9.41 7.68 14.20
N LEU A 153 -9.51 8.39 13.07
CA LEU A 153 -8.43 8.48 12.06
C LEU A 153 -7.41 9.55 12.40
N GLU A 154 -7.74 10.51 13.27
CA GLU A 154 -6.85 11.62 13.63
C GLU A 154 -5.59 11.18 14.38
N ASN A 155 -5.63 10.01 15.01
CA ASN A 155 -4.51 9.43 15.76
C ASN A 155 -3.61 8.51 14.91
N LEU A 156 -3.82 8.46 13.60
CA LEU A 156 -3.02 7.66 12.69
C LEU A 156 -1.90 8.51 12.06
N MET A 157 -0.78 7.87 11.79
CA MET A 157 0.38 8.51 11.16
C MET A 157 0.03 9.03 9.77
N GLY A 158 0.49 10.23 9.45
CA GLY A 158 0.51 10.72 8.06
C GLY A 158 1.67 10.12 7.26
N ASP A 159 1.75 10.45 5.97
CA ASP A 159 2.77 9.93 5.05
C ASP A 159 4.21 10.14 5.59
N GLN A 160 4.54 11.37 6.03
CA GLN A 160 5.89 11.67 6.51
C GLN A 160 6.21 10.98 7.84
N GLU A 161 5.26 10.97 8.79
CA GLU A 161 5.44 10.31 10.08
C GLU A 161 5.63 8.79 9.90
N TYR A 162 4.86 8.20 8.99
CA TYR A 162 5.02 6.79 8.67
C TYR A 162 6.36 6.51 7.98
N ALA A 163 6.78 7.35 7.03
CA ALA A 163 8.08 7.22 6.38
C ALA A 163 9.26 7.30 7.38
N ASP A 164 9.12 8.08 8.45
CA ASP A 164 10.12 8.14 9.52
C ASP A 164 10.04 6.94 10.49
N TYR A 165 8.85 6.38 10.68
CA TYR A 165 8.62 5.21 11.52
C TYR A 165 9.23 3.92 10.97
N ILE A 166 9.28 3.75 9.64
CA ILE A 166 9.74 2.52 8.96
C ILE A 166 11.23 2.55 8.56
N LYS A 167 11.97 3.62 8.86
CA LYS A 167 13.43 3.72 8.64
C LYS A 167 14.21 2.92 9.67
#